data_9a35f3b9d28fb51614a04c305212b0f6
#
_entry.id   9a35f3b9d28fb51614a04c305212b0f6
#
_cell.length_a   1.000
_cell.length_b   1.000
_cell.length_c   1.000
_cell.angle_alpha   90.00
_cell.angle_beta   90.00
_cell.angle_gamma   90.00
#
_symmetry.space_group_name_H-M   'P 1'
#
loop_
_entity.id
_entity.type
_entity.pdbx_description
1 polymer ?
#
loop_
_entity_poly.entity_id
_entity_poly.type
_entity_poly.pdbx_seq_one_letter_code
_entity_poly.pdbx_strand_id
1 'polypeptide(L)'
;MKNKNISHIPEQKIKQFQKDILKWYKKHGRKFPWRNKSATNYHRIISEVLLQRTRAETIGKFFPIFIKKYPSWKKLAKASIKQLEIDLKSIGLQKQRSVRLQAFAKEMANRNGRFPSTREEIDRIPFVGQYIGNAIELFVFNRPRPLLDVNMARVLEKHF
;
A
#
# COMPACT_ATOMS: atom_id res chain seq x y z
N MET A 1 -28.24 -11.22 -16.19
CA MET A 1 -26.78 -11.18 -15.94
C MET A 1 -26.16 -12.39 -16.61
N LYS A 2 -25.37 -12.22 -17.70
CA LYS A 2 -24.75 -13.33 -18.43
C LYS A 2 -23.61 -13.88 -17.56
N ASN A 3 -23.71 -15.11 -17.09
CA ASN A 3 -22.59 -15.87 -16.55
C ASN A 3 -21.53 -15.97 -17.65
N LYS A 4 -20.49 -15.12 -17.58
CA LYS A 4 -19.28 -15.39 -18.33
C LYS A 4 -18.67 -16.65 -17.71
N ASN A 5 -18.71 -17.76 -18.44
CA ASN A 5 -17.90 -18.93 -18.14
C ASN A 5 -16.47 -18.44 -17.88
N ILE A 6 -15.99 -18.59 -16.66
CA ILE A 6 -14.58 -18.38 -16.32
C ILE A 6 -13.85 -19.50 -17.05
N SER A 7 -13.39 -19.21 -18.29
CA SER A 7 -12.55 -20.11 -19.05
C SER A 7 -11.31 -20.41 -18.22
N HIS A 8 -11.04 -21.68 -18.01
CA HIS A 8 -9.85 -22.12 -17.28
C HIS A 8 -8.59 -21.60 -17.99
N ILE A 9 -7.88 -20.67 -17.34
CA ILE A 9 -6.64 -20.13 -17.88
C ILE A 9 -5.56 -21.22 -17.74
N PRO A 10 -4.90 -21.65 -18.83
CA PRO A 10 -3.87 -22.68 -18.75
C PRO A 10 -2.72 -22.27 -17.83
N GLU A 11 -2.30 -23.16 -16.95
CA GLU A 11 -1.22 -22.92 -15.98
C GLU A 11 0.08 -22.48 -16.66
N GLN A 12 0.38 -23.03 -17.82
CA GLN A 12 1.53 -22.65 -18.64
C GLN A 12 1.50 -21.16 -19.04
N LYS A 13 0.33 -20.62 -19.40
CA LYS A 13 0.16 -19.20 -19.72
C LYS A 13 0.42 -18.31 -18.52
N ILE A 14 -0.04 -18.73 -17.33
CA ILE A 14 0.22 -18.01 -16.07
C ILE A 14 1.71 -18.02 -15.74
N LYS A 15 2.38 -19.17 -15.83
CA LYS A 15 3.83 -19.28 -15.58
C LYS A 15 4.66 -18.43 -16.55
N GLN A 16 4.30 -18.43 -17.83
CA GLN A 16 4.97 -17.58 -18.80
C GLN A 16 4.79 -16.11 -18.50
N PHE A 17 3.57 -15.67 -18.21
CA PHE A 17 3.28 -14.28 -17.82
C PHE A 17 4.08 -13.85 -16.58
N GLN A 18 4.16 -14.69 -15.55
CA GLN A 18 4.95 -14.40 -14.34
C GLN A 18 6.44 -14.26 -14.69
N LYS A 19 6.98 -15.15 -15.51
CA LYS A 19 8.39 -15.10 -15.96
C LYS A 19 8.69 -13.80 -16.72
N ASP A 20 7.79 -13.39 -17.61
CA ASP A 20 7.97 -12.19 -18.43
C ASP A 20 7.90 -10.91 -17.60
N ILE A 21 6.95 -10.82 -16.66
CA ILE A 21 6.88 -9.70 -15.71
C ILE A 21 8.14 -9.62 -14.85
N LEU A 22 8.62 -10.72 -14.31
CA LEU A 22 9.83 -10.73 -13.49
C LEU A 22 11.07 -10.34 -14.29
N LYS A 23 11.20 -10.82 -15.54
CA LYS A 23 12.27 -10.43 -16.47
C LYS A 23 12.22 -8.93 -16.77
N TRP A 24 11.03 -8.41 -17.09
CA TRP A 24 10.82 -6.99 -17.33
C TRP A 24 11.15 -6.14 -16.09
N TYR A 25 10.70 -6.57 -14.91
CA TYR A 25 10.95 -5.86 -13.66
C TYR A 25 12.44 -5.77 -13.32
N LYS A 26 13.22 -6.81 -13.55
CA LYS A 26 14.68 -6.79 -13.36
C LYS A 26 15.34 -5.68 -14.18
N LYS A 27 14.85 -5.42 -15.39
CA LYS A 27 15.42 -4.41 -16.31
C LYS A 27 14.84 -3.01 -16.09
N HIS A 28 13.54 -2.92 -15.82
CA HIS A 28 12.78 -1.66 -15.83
C HIS A 28 12.17 -1.30 -14.47
N GLY A 29 12.38 -2.11 -13.44
CA GLY A 29 11.82 -1.89 -12.11
C GLY A 29 12.26 -0.57 -11.51
N ARG A 30 11.29 0.27 -11.13
CA ARG A 30 11.56 1.58 -10.53
C ARG A 30 12.05 1.41 -9.08
N LYS A 31 13.00 2.27 -8.68
CA LYS A 31 13.51 2.31 -7.31
C LYS A 31 12.75 3.36 -6.51
N PHE A 32 12.23 2.97 -5.36
CA PHE A 32 11.54 3.87 -4.44
C PHE A 32 12.02 3.66 -3.00
N PRO A 33 12.01 4.70 -2.14
CA PRO A 33 12.53 4.60 -0.77
C PRO A 33 11.90 3.48 0.07
N TRP A 34 10.60 3.25 -0.09
CA TRP A 34 9.86 2.20 0.63
C TRP A 34 10.14 0.77 0.15
N ARG A 35 10.89 0.60 -0.95
CA ARG A 35 11.35 -0.71 -1.47
C ARG A 35 12.77 -1.05 -1.06
N ASN A 36 13.47 -0.15 -0.39
CA ASN A 36 14.82 -0.39 0.09
C ASN A 36 14.82 -1.50 1.15
N LYS A 37 15.94 -2.22 1.26
CA LYS A 37 16.09 -3.28 2.28
C LYS A 37 15.95 -2.74 3.71
N SER A 38 16.36 -1.51 3.96
CA SER A 38 16.20 -0.79 5.24
C SER A 38 14.79 -0.28 5.54
N ALA A 39 13.84 -0.41 4.60
CA ALA A 39 12.48 0.06 4.82
C ALA A 39 11.78 -0.80 5.88
N THR A 40 11.32 -0.14 6.95
CA THR A 40 10.55 -0.78 8.01
C THR A 40 9.13 -1.11 7.57
N ASN A 41 8.40 -1.93 8.35
CA ASN A 41 6.98 -2.19 8.09
C ASN A 41 6.14 -0.89 8.11
N TYR A 42 6.49 0.08 8.98
CA TYR A 42 5.91 1.42 8.97
C TYR A 42 6.07 2.09 7.59
N HIS A 43 7.29 2.11 7.05
CA HIS A 43 7.57 2.71 5.75
C HIS A 43 6.78 2.06 4.62
N ARG A 44 6.73 0.73 4.59
CA ARG A 44 6.01 -0.04 3.56
C ARG A 44 4.52 0.23 3.60
N ILE A 45 3.90 0.15 4.78
CA ILE A 45 2.44 0.32 4.89
C ILE A 45 2.02 1.78 4.69
N ILE A 46 2.76 2.76 5.23
CA ILE A 46 2.49 4.17 4.97
C ILE A 46 2.60 4.50 3.48
N SER A 47 3.59 3.93 2.77
CA SER A 47 3.69 4.16 1.32
C SER A 47 2.45 3.65 0.57
N GLU A 48 1.93 2.47 0.92
CA GLU A 48 0.71 1.93 0.30
C GLU A 48 -0.51 2.83 0.54
N VAL A 49 -0.63 3.41 1.74
CA VAL A 49 -1.69 4.38 2.04
C VAL A 49 -1.53 5.67 1.21
N LEU A 50 -0.32 6.19 1.09
CA LEU A 50 -0.03 7.41 0.34
C LEU A 50 -0.16 7.22 -1.18
N LEU A 51 0.13 6.02 -1.69
CA LEU A 51 0.02 5.66 -3.11
C LEU A 51 -1.42 5.58 -3.61
N GLN A 52 -2.40 5.41 -2.71
CA GLN A 52 -3.81 5.39 -3.13
C GLN A 52 -4.16 6.66 -3.93
N ARG A 53 -4.54 6.50 -5.20
CA ARG A 53 -4.90 7.58 -6.13
C ARG A 53 -3.82 8.62 -6.38
N THR A 54 -2.55 8.28 -6.16
CA THR A 54 -1.41 9.19 -6.43
C THR A 54 -0.30 8.44 -7.14
N ARG A 55 0.31 9.08 -8.13
CA ARG A 55 1.40 8.50 -8.91
C ARG A 55 2.62 8.22 -8.03
N ALA A 56 3.28 7.09 -8.28
CA ALA A 56 4.43 6.65 -7.49
C ALA A 56 5.60 7.65 -7.51
N GLU A 57 5.81 8.35 -8.62
CA GLU A 57 6.84 9.39 -8.75
C GLU A 57 6.59 10.57 -7.83
N THR A 58 5.31 11.00 -7.73
CA THR A 58 4.90 12.08 -6.82
C THR A 58 5.14 11.67 -5.36
N ILE A 59 4.73 10.46 -5.00
CA ILE A 59 4.99 9.94 -3.66
C ILE A 59 6.49 9.73 -3.43
N GLY A 60 7.25 9.29 -4.43
CA GLY A 60 8.70 9.12 -4.34
C GLY A 60 9.45 10.39 -3.93
N LYS A 61 9.02 11.55 -4.41
CA LYS A 61 9.55 12.87 -4.04
C LYS A 61 9.06 13.32 -2.65
N PHE A 62 7.82 13.04 -2.34
CA PHE A 62 7.17 13.44 -1.09
C PHE A 62 7.60 12.61 0.12
N PHE A 63 7.74 11.29 -0.06
CA PHE A 63 7.92 10.31 1.00
C PHE A 63 9.11 10.59 1.93
N PRO A 64 10.31 10.93 1.45
CA PRO A 64 11.44 11.22 2.34
C PRO A 64 11.16 12.39 3.30
N ILE A 65 10.49 13.43 2.81
CA ILE A 65 10.12 14.61 3.60
C ILE A 65 9.09 14.20 4.66
N PHE A 66 8.09 13.43 4.26
CA PHE A 66 7.04 12.95 5.15
C PHE A 66 7.60 12.06 6.27
N ILE A 67 8.44 11.09 5.95
CA ILE A 67 9.04 10.17 6.94
C ILE A 67 10.00 10.89 7.88
N LYS A 68 10.75 11.89 7.40
CA LYS A 68 11.58 12.74 8.26
C LYS A 68 10.75 13.46 9.32
N LYS A 69 9.58 13.98 8.94
CA LYS A 69 8.65 14.68 9.85
C LYS A 69 7.87 13.73 10.75
N TYR A 70 7.48 12.58 10.22
CA TYR A 70 6.68 11.55 10.89
C TYR A 70 7.38 10.20 10.86
N PRO A 71 8.45 10.00 11.64
CA PRO A 71 9.29 8.79 11.56
C PRO A 71 8.66 7.55 12.20
N SER A 72 7.50 7.66 12.83
CA SER A 72 6.83 6.54 13.52
C SER A 72 5.34 6.77 13.66
N TRP A 73 4.59 5.67 13.90
CA TRP A 73 3.18 5.72 14.23
C TRP A 73 2.86 6.69 15.37
N LYS A 74 3.66 6.65 16.44
CA LYS A 74 3.50 7.52 17.61
C LYS A 74 3.63 9.01 17.26
N LYS A 75 4.60 9.36 16.40
CA LYS A 75 4.80 10.75 15.98
C LYS A 75 3.68 11.21 15.06
N LEU A 76 3.26 10.34 14.12
CA LEU A 76 2.15 10.60 13.19
C LEU A 76 0.80 10.74 13.94
N ALA A 77 0.54 9.90 14.93
CA ALA A 77 -0.67 9.95 15.75
C ALA A 77 -0.83 11.27 16.53
N LYS A 78 0.29 11.90 16.91
CA LYS A 78 0.31 13.19 17.64
C LYS A 78 0.08 14.41 16.74
N ALA A 79 0.17 14.26 15.41
CA ALA A 79 -0.08 15.36 14.49
C ALA A 79 -1.56 15.74 14.48
N SER A 80 -1.87 17.04 14.46
CA SER A 80 -3.25 17.49 14.28
C SER A 80 -3.72 17.24 12.84
N ILE A 81 -5.02 17.06 12.64
CA ILE A 81 -5.62 16.93 11.30
C ILE A 81 -5.25 18.15 10.45
N LYS A 82 -5.35 19.37 11.00
CA LYS A 82 -5.00 20.61 10.30
C LYS A 82 -3.54 20.62 9.83
N GLN A 83 -2.60 20.15 10.67
CA GLN A 83 -1.20 20.06 10.27
C GLN A 83 -0.99 19.03 9.17
N LEU A 84 -1.63 17.87 9.29
CA LEU A 84 -1.57 16.83 8.26
C LEU A 84 -2.19 17.31 6.94
N GLU A 85 -3.27 18.07 6.96
CA GLU A 85 -3.86 18.67 5.74
C GLU A 85 -2.87 19.58 5.01
N ILE A 86 -2.17 20.43 5.75
CA ILE A 86 -1.13 21.32 5.19
C ILE A 86 -0.02 20.49 4.57
N ASP A 87 0.49 19.50 5.29
CA ASP A 87 1.63 18.69 4.85
C ASP A 87 1.29 17.80 3.65
N LEU A 88 0.05 17.32 3.55
CA LEU A 88 -0.41 16.45 2.47
C LEU A 88 -0.91 17.21 1.23
N LYS A 89 -0.96 18.55 1.27
CA LYS A 89 -1.51 19.37 0.19
C LYS A 89 -0.89 19.08 -1.17
N SER A 90 0.42 18.87 -1.21
CA SER A 90 1.17 18.64 -2.47
C SER A 90 0.85 17.31 -3.16
N ILE A 91 0.24 16.36 -2.45
CA ILE A 91 -0.12 15.04 -3.02
C ILE A 91 -1.64 14.86 -3.19
N GLY A 92 -2.42 15.89 -2.87
CA GLY A 92 -3.88 15.92 -3.03
C GLY A 92 -4.66 15.08 -2.00
N LEU A 93 -5.99 15.21 -2.04
CA LEU A 93 -6.93 14.53 -1.13
C LEU A 93 -6.62 14.76 0.36
N GLN A 94 -6.00 15.90 0.68
CA GLN A 94 -5.45 16.20 2.01
C GLN A 94 -6.48 16.10 3.13
N LYS A 95 -7.72 16.55 2.91
CA LYS A 95 -8.81 16.47 3.92
C LYS A 95 -9.14 15.02 4.31
N GLN A 96 -9.31 14.15 3.32
CA GLN A 96 -9.63 12.74 3.58
C GLN A 96 -8.42 11.96 4.10
N ARG A 97 -7.22 12.26 3.54
CA ARG A 97 -5.99 11.58 3.94
C ARG A 97 -5.57 11.91 5.36
N SER A 98 -5.69 13.17 5.78
CA SER A 98 -5.33 13.58 7.14
C SER A 98 -6.13 12.81 8.19
N VAL A 99 -7.44 12.73 8.02
CA VAL A 99 -8.32 11.98 8.92
C VAL A 99 -7.96 10.49 8.95
N ARG A 100 -7.81 9.87 7.77
CA ARG A 100 -7.50 8.43 7.65
C ARG A 100 -6.13 8.10 8.24
N LEU A 101 -5.11 8.86 7.90
CA LEU A 101 -3.75 8.65 8.40
C LEU A 101 -3.66 8.84 9.91
N GLN A 102 -4.31 9.88 10.45
CA GLN A 102 -4.30 10.10 11.89
C GLN A 102 -5.01 8.99 12.66
N ALA A 103 -6.19 8.56 12.20
CA ALA A 103 -6.94 7.49 12.84
C ALA A 103 -6.16 6.16 12.78
N PHE A 104 -5.60 5.83 11.63
CA PHE A 104 -4.74 4.65 11.49
C PHE A 104 -3.52 4.73 12.40
N ALA A 105 -2.84 5.90 12.43
CA ALA A 105 -1.66 6.08 13.27
C ALA A 105 -1.97 6.00 14.77
N LYS A 106 -3.12 6.52 15.22
CA LYS A 106 -3.58 6.38 16.61
C LYS A 106 -3.78 4.92 16.98
N GLU A 107 -4.47 4.15 16.14
CA GLU A 107 -4.67 2.72 16.36
C GLU A 107 -3.34 1.98 16.46
N MET A 108 -2.42 2.24 15.53
CA MET A 108 -1.10 1.61 15.54
C MET A 108 -0.24 2.06 16.74
N ALA A 109 -0.35 3.32 17.16
CA ALA A 109 0.35 3.81 18.35
C ALA A 109 -0.14 3.13 19.63
N ASN A 110 -1.46 2.90 19.76
CA ASN A 110 -2.06 2.16 20.88
C ASN A 110 -1.59 0.69 20.93
N ARG A 111 -1.24 0.12 19.77
CA ARG A 111 -0.66 -1.23 19.63
C ARG A 111 0.87 -1.23 19.73
N ASN A 112 1.50 -0.13 20.16
CA ASN A 112 2.96 0.01 20.17
C ASN A 112 3.62 -0.26 18.80
N GLY A 113 2.92 0.04 17.71
CA GLY A 113 3.35 -0.17 16.33
C GLY A 113 3.26 -1.61 15.84
N ARG A 114 2.70 -2.53 16.62
CA ARG A 114 2.52 -3.95 16.24
C ARG A 114 1.23 -4.13 15.47
N PHE A 115 1.33 -4.72 14.29
CA PHE A 115 0.15 -5.13 13.52
C PHE A 115 -0.48 -6.37 14.14
N PRO A 116 -1.81 -6.45 14.19
CA PRO A 116 -2.50 -7.68 14.59
C PRO A 116 -2.23 -8.80 13.59
N SER A 117 -2.22 -10.04 14.09
CA SER A 117 -1.82 -11.19 13.30
C SER A 117 -2.96 -11.87 12.55
N THR A 118 -4.20 -11.64 12.94
CA THR A 118 -5.39 -12.21 12.29
C THR A 118 -6.00 -11.23 11.28
N ARG A 119 -6.65 -11.77 10.26
CA ARG A 119 -7.30 -10.96 9.23
C ARG A 119 -8.44 -10.14 9.82
N GLU A 120 -9.21 -10.72 10.70
CA GLU A 120 -10.36 -10.10 11.37
C GLU A 120 -9.94 -8.87 12.17
N GLU A 121 -8.81 -8.94 12.86
CA GLU A 121 -8.27 -7.80 13.61
C GLU A 121 -7.65 -6.73 12.69
N ILE A 122 -7.00 -7.14 11.59
CA ILE A 122 -6.48 -6.21 10.57
C ILE A 122 -7.64 -5.39 9.98
N ASP A 123 -8.75 -6.05 9.63
CA ASP A 123 -9.91 -5.39 9.02
C ASP A 123 -10.65 -4.45 9.99
N ARG A 124 -10.43 -4.58 11.30
CA ARG A 124 -10.95 -3.64 12.33
C ARG A 124 -10.12 -2.37 12.45
N ILE A 125 -8.93 -2.31 11.88
CA ILE A 125 -8.12 -1.09 11.89
C ILE A 125 -8.84 -0.01 11.05
N PRO A 126 -9.03 1.21 11.59
CA PRO A 126 -9.76 2.25 10.88
C PRO A 126 -9.16 2.53 9.50
N PHE A 127 -10.04 2.58 8.48
CA PHE A 127 -9.70 2.87 7.09
C PHE A 127 -8.78 1.86 6.41
N VAL A 128 -8.57 0.69 6.98
CA VAL A 128 -7.90 -0.44 6.34
C VAL A 128 -8.94 -1.22 5.54
N GLY A 129 -8.97 -0.96 4.22
CA GLY A 129 -9.76 -1.78 3.29
C GLY A 129 -8.96 -3.01 2.82
N GLN A 130 -9.58 -3.82 1.96
CA GLN A 130 -9.01 -5.06 1.45
C GLN A 130 -7.56 -4.91 0.92
N TYR A 131 -7.27 -3.86 0.15
CA TYR A 131 -5.93 -3.64 -0.41
C TYR A 131 -4.87 -3.43 0.68
N ILE A 132 -5.12 -2.55 1.64
CA ILE A 132 -4.17 -2.28 2.74
C ILE A 132 -4.07 -3.48 3.67
N GLY A 133 -5.18 -4.19 3.94
CA GLY A 133 -5.17 -5.44 4.70
C GLY A 133 -4.29 -6.50 4.04
N ASN A 134 -4.40 -6.68 2.72
CA ASN A 134 -3.55 -7.58 1.94
C ASN A 134 -2.07 -7.13 1.97
N ALA A 135 -1.81 -5.83 1.91
CA ALA A 135 -0.45 -5.29 2.02
C ALA A 135 0.17 -5.56 3.39
N ILE A 136 -0.62 -5.44 4.48
CA ILE A 136 -0.18 -5.81 5.82
C ILE A 136 0.17 -7.30 5.89
N GLU A 137 -0.72 -8.18 5.43
CA GLU A 137 -0.45 -9.63 5.42
C GLU A 137 0.81 -9.97 4.61
N LEU A 138 0.98 -9.35 3.43
CA LEU A 138 2.13 -9.61 2.56
C LEU A 138 3.43 -9.05 3.14
N PHE A 139 3.47 -7.76 3.49
CA PHE A 139 4.73 -7.09 3.83
C PHE A 139 5.15 -7.25 5.28
N VAL A 140 4.19 -7.46 6.20
CA VAL A 140 4.49 -7.59 7.62
C VAL A 140 4.61 -9.07 8.03
N PHE A 141 3.71 -9.92 7.52
CA PHE A 141 3.63 -11.32 7.92
C PHE A 141 4.14 -12.30 6.85
N ASN A 142 4.59 -11.81 5.70
CA ASN A 142 5.03 -12.62 4.56
C ASN A 142 4.00 -13.67 4.12
N ARG A 143 2.71 -13.33 4.23
CA ARG A 143 1.60 -14.17 3.77
C ARG A 143 1.24 -13.77 2.34
N PRO A 144 1.27 -14.71 1.38
CA PRO A 144 0.91 -14.39 -0.01
C PRO A 144 -0.52 -13.85 -0.10
N ARG A 145 -0.67 -12.61 -0.53
CA ARG A 145 -1.96 -11.95 -0.80
C ARG A 145 -1.87 -11.11 -2.07
N PRO A 146 -2.90 -11.09 -2.91
CA PRO A 146 -2.89 -10.28 -4.10
C PRO A 146 -3.01 -8.80 -3.76
N LEU A 147 -2.13 -7.98 -4.33
CA LEU A 147 -2.21 -6.52 -4.29
C LEU A 147 -2.86 -6.04 -5.59
N LEU A 148 -4.16 -6.30 -5.72
CA LEU A 148 -4.90 -5.96 -6.92
C LEU A 148 -5.41 -4.53 -6.86
N ASP A 149 -4.81 -3.66 -7.67
CA ASP A 149 -5.32 -2.32 -7.96
C ASP A 149 -5.92 -2.26 -9.38
N VAL A 150 -6.45 -1.09 -9.75
CA VAL A 150 -7.05 -0.86 -11.08
C VAL A 150 -6.03 -1.08 -12.21
N ASN A 151 -4.75 -0.76 -12.01
CA ASN A 151 -3.72 -0.93 -13.03
C ASN A 151 -3.39 -2.42 -13.20
N MET A 152 -3.29 -3.15 -12.10
CA MET A 152 -3.08 -4.60 -12.13
C MET A 152 -4.25 -5.30 -12.80
N ALA A 153 -5.50 -4.91 -12.47
CA ALA A 153 -6.68 -5.47 -13.12
C ALA A 153 -6.63 -5.28 -14.65
N ARG A 154 -6.32 -4.07 -15.13
CA ARG A 154 -6.17 -3.78 -16.56
C ARG A 154 -5.06 -4.61 -17.24
N VAL A 155 -3.94 -4.82 -16.54
CA VAL A 155 -2.86 -5.68 -17.08
C VAL A 155 -3.33 -7.12 -17.23
N LEU A 156 -4.02 -7.65 -16.21
CA LEU A 156 -4.56 -9.02 -16.25
C LEU A 156 -5.62 -9.16 -17.34
N GLU A 157 -6.59 -8.23 -17.44
CA GLU A 157 -7.62 -8.23 -18.50
C GLU A 157 -7.03 -8.20 -19.91
N LYS A 158 -5.88 -7.54 -20.09
CA LYS A 158 -5.20 -7.48 -21.39
C LYS A 158 -4.49 -8.78 -21.75
N HIS A 159 -4.05 -9.55 -20.76
CA HIS A 159 -3.24 -10.75 -20.98
C HIS A 159 -4.04 -12.06 -20.91
N PHE A 160 -5.17 -12.05 -20.24
CA PHE A 160 -6.05 -13.19 -20.02
C PHE A 160 -7.48 -12.91 -20.46
#